data_af1780293b97e9befdc30aa24494365e
#
_entry.id   af1780293b97e9befdc30aa24494365e
#
_cell.length_a   1.000
_cell.length_b   1.000
_cell.length_c   1.000
_cell.angle_alpha   90.00
_cell.angle_beta   90.00
_cell.angle_gamma   90.00
#
_symmetry.space_group_name_H-M   'P 1'
#
loop_
_entity.id
_entity.type
_entity.pdbx_description
1 polymer ?
#
loop_
_entity_poly.entity_id
_entity_poly.type
_entity_poly.pdbx_seq_one_letter_code
_entity_poly.pdbx_strand_id
1 'polypeptide(L)'
;MLETMKAAIFDMDGTLLDSMTQWRRMNGAFVREMGIEPTEKQEADMMSMSGTMVVDYFRSEFGVDTDFEALCARACEAMEPVYSGGVPHKPGAAAYLKRLRARGVKCVIATATPARLAMIGLNCANLVSDLDYIFTTDMLNPVSYTHLTLPTT
;
A
#
# COMPACT_ATOMS: atom_id res chain seq x y z
N MET A 1 -14.38 8.92 24.57
CA MET A 1 -13.71 7.73 23.99
C MET A 1 -12.32 8.01 23.39
N LEU A 2 -12.01 9.22 22.90
CA LEU A 2 -10.68 9.59 22.39
C LEU A 2 -9.67 10.01 23.48
N GLU A 3 -10.12 10.26 24.71
CA GLU A 3 -9.25 10.74 25.81
C GLU A 3 -8.27 9.70 26.34
N THR A 4 -8.49 8.41 26.06
CA THR A 4 -7.61 7.31 26.49
C THR A 4 -6.81 6.70 25.36
N MET A 5 -7.03 7.14 24.11
CA MET A 5 -6.33 6.61 22.94
C MET A 5 -4.89 7.09 22.90
N LYS A 6 -3.93 6.17 22.94
CA LYS A 6 -2.49 6.48 22.87
C LYS A 6 -1.93 6.37 21.46
N ALA A 7 -2.49 5.48 20.64
CA ALA A 7 -2.08 5.27 19.26
C ALA A 7 -3.28 4.90 18.39
N ALA A 8 -3.18 5.22 17.09
CA ALA A 8 -4.11 4.82 16.05
C ALA A 8 -3.33 4.20 14.89
N ILE A 9 -3.79 3.04 14.42
CA ILE A 9 -3.20 2.34 13.29
C ILE A 9 -4.12 2.51 12.09
N PHE A 10 -3.56 2.91 10.97
CA PHE A 10 -4.26 3.15 9.71
C PHE A 10 -3.72 2.23 8.62
N ASP A 11 -4.60 1.73 7.79
CA ASP A 11 -4.21 1.27 6.46
C ASP A 11 -3.93 2.47 5.55
N MET A 12 -3.17 2.26 4.49
CA MET A 12 -2.78 3.31 3.55
C MET A 12 -3.73 3.40 2.36
N ASP A 13 -3.76 2.34 1.55
CA ASP A 13 -4.45 2.34 0.26
C ASP A 13 -5.95 2.13 0.42
N GLY A 14 -6.74 3.07 -0.11
CA GLY A 14 -8.19 3.08 0.09
C GLY A 14 -8.64 3.67 1.43
N THR A 15 -7.72 3.88 2.39
CA THR A 15 -7.99 4.45 3.71
C THR A 15 -7.45 5.88 3.82
N LEU A 16 -6.16 6.08 3.72
CA LEU A 16 -5.54 7.41 3.70
C LEU A 16 -5.35 7.95 2.28
N LEU A 17 -4.97 7.09 1.32
CA LEU A 17 -4.80 7.43 -0.09
C LEU A 17 -5.94 6.86 -0.94
N ASP A 18 -6.33 7.61 -1.98
CA ASP A 18 -7.35 7.19 -2.95
C ASP A 18 -6.74 6.43 -4.14
N SER A 19 -6.10 5.32 -3.86
CA SER A 19 -5.25 4.53 -4.77
C SER A 19 -5.91 3.25 -5.31
N MET A 20 -7.09 2.87 -4.80
CA MET A 20 -7.66 1.55 -5.10
C MET A 20 -8.00 1.33 -6.58
N THR A 21 -8.38 2.40 -7.30
CA THR A 21 -8.65 2.30 -8.74
C THR A 21 -7.39 1.95 -9.53
N GLN A 22 -6.24 2.49 -9.13
CA GLN A 22 -4.95 2.26 -9.77
C GLN A 22 -4.46 0.84 -9.49
N TRP A 23 -4.61 0.35 -8.26
CA TRP A 23 -4.30 -1.02 -7.89
C TRP A 23 -5.12 -2.04 -8.70
N ARG A 24 -6.43 -1.80 -8.85
CA ARG A 24 -7.29 -2.66 -9.68
C ARG A 24 -6.81 -2.71 -11.13
N ARG A 25 -6.48 -1.53 -11.71
CA ARG A 25 -5.98 -1.45 -13.08
C ARG A 25 -4.65 -2.19 -13.25
N MET A 26 -3.75 -2.06 -12.28
CA MET A 26 -2.44 -2.71 -12.30
C MET A 26 -2.59 -4.25 -12.28
N ASN A 27 -3.38 -4.79 -11.35
CA ASN A 27 -3.60 -6.23 -11.26
C ASN A 27 -4.18 -6.81 -12.56
N GLY A 28 -5.18 -6.15 -13.16
CA GLY A 28 -5.74 -6.55 -14.43
C GLY A 28 -4.75 -6.44 -15.59
N ALA A 29 -3.95 -5.37 -15.63
CA ALA A 29 -2.94 -5.18 -16.67
C ALA A 29 -1.87 -6.28 -16.65
N PHE A 30 -1.41 -6.67 -15.44
CA PHE A 30 -0.43 -7.75 -15.29
C PHE A 30 -0.91 -9.07 -15.88
N VAL A 31 -2.17 -9.44 -15.66
CA VAL A 31 -2.76 -10.65 -16.24
C VAL A 31 -2.92 -10.54 -17.77
N ARG A 32 -3.29 -9.35 -18.26
CA ARG A 32 -3.44 -9.09 -19.72
C ARG A 32 -2.10 -9.14 -20.46
N GLU A 33 -1.00 -8.71 -19.85
CA GLU A 33 0.36 -8.83 -20.42
C GLU A 33 0.75 -10.28 -20.71
N MET A 34 0.11 -11.24 -20.02
CA MET A 34 0.30 -12.68 -20.23
C MET A 34 -0.68 -13.27 -21.27
N GLY A 35 -1.45 -12.41 -21.94
CA GLY A 35 -2.45 -12.83 -22.95
C GLY A 35 -3.75 -13.38 -22.35
N ILE A 36 -4.01 -13.14 -21.08
CA ILE A 36 -5.19 -13.61 -20.35
C ILE A 36 -6.11 -12.42 -20.08
N GLU A 37 -7.39 -12.52 -20.43
CA GLU A 37 -8.37 -11.49 -20.09
C GLU A 37 -9.09 -11.86 -18.78
N PRO A 38 -8.83 -11.18 -17.67
CA PRO A 38 -9.48 -11.48 -16.40
C PRO A 38 -10.95 -11.00 -16.44
N THR A 39 -11.83 -11.76 -15.82
CA THR A 39 -13.21 -11.33 -15.59
C THR A 39 -13.27 -10.27 -14.49
N GLU A 40 -14.35 -9.47 -14.47
CA GLU A 40 -14.57 -8.49 -13.39
C GLU A 40 -14.53 -9.12 -12.00
N LYS A 41 -15.03 -10.36 -11.87
CA LYS A 41 -14.99 -11.11 -10.62
C LYS A 41 -13.54 -11.40 -10.22
N GLN A 42 -12.71 -11.88 -11.14
CA GLN A 42 -11.30 -12.18 -10.88
C GLN A 42 -10.52 -10.91 -10.48
N GLU A 43 -10.77 -9.78 -11.15
CA GLU A 43 -10.19 -8.49 -10.74
C GLU A 43 -10.62 -8.08 -9.33
N ALA A 44 -11.88 -8.28 -8.96
CA ALA A 44 -12.39 -7.98 -7.63
C ALA A 44 -11.81 -8.92 -6.56
N ASP A 45 -11.70 -10.21 -6.87
CA ASP A 45 -11.10 -11.21 -5.99
C ASP A 45 -9.64 -10.84 -5.64
N MET A 46 -8.83 -10.52 -6.66
CA MET A 46 -7.43 -10.08 -6.48
C MET A 46 -7.29 -8.86 -5.54
N MET A 47 -8.27 -7.95 -5.56
CA MET A 47 -8.25 -6.75 -4.70
C MET A 47 -8.48 -7.05 -3.22
N SER A 48 -9.04 -8.20 -2.89
CA SER A 48 -9.32 -8.62 -1.51
C SER A 48 -8.22 -9.50 -0.91
N MET A 49 -7.21 -9.88 -1.70
CA MET A 49 -6.16 -10.81 -1.33
C MET A 49 -4.90 -10.10 -0.83
N SER A 50 -4.17 -10.76 0.07
CA SER A 50 -2.78 -10.38 0.36
C SER A 50 -1.89 -10.74 -0.83
N GLY A 51 -0.69 -10.12 -0.94
CA GLY A 51 0.22 -10.39 -2.06
C GLY A 51 0.60 -11.86 -2.20
N THR A 52 0.75 -12.60 -1.10
CA THR A 52 1.02 -14.05 -1.13
C THR A 52 -0.19 -14.84 -1.67
N MET A 53 -1.40 -14.46 -1.28
CA MET A 53 -2.62 -15.08 -1.81
C MET A 53 -2.79 -14.79 -3.31
N VAL A 54 -2.38 -13.62 -3.80
CA VAL A 54 -2.40 -13.28 -5.23
C VAL A 54 -1.47 -14.20 -6.03
N VAL A 55 -0.30 -14.54 -5.49
CA VAL A 55 0.64 -15.50 -6.11
C VAL A 55 -0.02 -16.87 -6.28
N ASP A 56 -0.63 -17.39 -5.22
CA ASP A 56 -1.35 -18.68 -5.28
C ASP A 56 -2.54 -18.62 -6.23
N TYR A 57 -3.26 -17.51 -6.24
CA TYR A 57 -4.36 -17.27 -7.16
C TYR A 57 -3.91 -17.24 -8.63
N PHE A 58 -2.80 -16.57 -8.93
CA PHE A 58 -2.23 -16.54 -10.28
C PHE A 58 -1.88 -17.93 -10.78
N ARG A 59 -1.29 -18.75 -9.88
CA ARG A 59 -0.96 -20.13 -10.22
C ARG A 59 -2.19 -20.99 -10.47
N SER A 60 -3.19 -20.91 -9.59
CA SER A 60 -4.40 -21.75 -9.67
C SER A 60 -5.38 -21.35 -10.78
N GLU A 61 -5.62 -20.04 -10.93
CA GLU A 61 -6.65 -19.54 -11.85
C GLU A 61 -6.13 -19.28 -13.27
N PHE A 62 -4.87 -18.86 -13.38
CA PHE A 62 -4.31 -18.44 -14.66
C PHE A 62 -3.15 -19.34 -15.13
N GLY A 63 -2.69 -20.29 -14.33
CA GLY A 63 -1.54 -21.14 -14.65
C GLY A 63 -0.23 -20.35 -14.71
N VAL A 64 -0.17 -19.17 -14.10
CA VAL A 64 0.98 -18.29 -14.10
C VAL A 64 1.90 -18.64 -12.93
N ASP A 65 3.12 -19.08 -13.24
CA ASP A 65 4.13 -19.33 -12.22
C ASP A 65 4.89 -18.03 -11.93
N THR A 66 4.66 -17.49 -10.76
CA THR A 66 5.31 -16.30 -10.21
C THR A 66 5.56 -16.50 -8.73
N ASP A 67 6.40 -15.68 -8.15
CA ASP A 67 6.63 -15.62 -6.71
C ASP A 67 6.29 -14.22 -6.16
N PHE A 68 6.31 -14.12 -4.84
CA PHE A 68 5.97 -12.87 -4.15
C PHE A 68 6.95 -11.73 -4.45
N GLU A 69 8.24 -12.04 -4.61
CA GLU A 69 9.27 -11.03 -4.91
C GLU A 69 9.08 -10.47 -6.31
N ALA A 70 8.84 -11.33 -7.31
CA ALA A 70 8.55 -10.91 -8.68
C ALA A 70 7.26 -10.08 -8.75
N LEU A 71 6.22 -10.47 -8.02
CA LEU A 71 4.97 -9.71 -7.95
C LEU A 71 5.19 -8.32 -7.33
N CYS A 72 5.97 -8.24 -6.24
CA CYS A 72 6.30 -6.96 -5.61
C CYS A 72 7.13 -6.05 -6.54
N ALA A 73 8.10 -6.61 -7.26
CA ALA A 73 8.91 -5.86 -8.23
C ALA A 73 8.02 -5.26 -9.33
N ARG A 74 7.13 -6.06 -9.91
CA ARG A 74 6.16 -5.59 -10.93
C ARG A 74 5.20 -4.54 -10.39
N ALA A 75 4.70 -4.73 -9.17
CA ALA A 75 3.86 -3.74 -8.51
C ALA A 75 4.61 -2.41 -8.31
N CYS A 76 5.87 -2.45 -7.92
CA CYS A 76 6.71 -1.27 -7.79
C CYS A 76 6.90 -0.55 -9.13
N GLU A 77 7.26 -1.27 -10.20
CA GLU A 77 7.43 -0.68 -11.54
C GLU A 77 6.15 -0.01 -12.04
N ALA A 78 5.01 -0.68 -11.91
CA ALA A 78 3.73 -0.17 -12.41
C ALA A 78 3.17 0.99 -11.56
N MET A 79 3.34 0.93 -10.24
CA MET A 79 2.72 1.88 -9.31
C MET A 79 3.61 3.07 -8.96
N GLU A 80 4.93 2.99 -9.11
CA GLU A 80 5.83 4.10 -8.82
C GLU A 80 5.48 5.38 -9.59
N PRO A 81 5.25 5.37 -10.92
CA PRO A 81 4.83 6.58 -11.64
C PRO A 81 3.47 7.09 -11.18
N VAL A 82 2.56 6.20 -10.76
CA VAL A 82 1.24 6.59 -10.23
C VAL A 82 1.39 7.36 -8.92
N TYR A 83 2.15 6.82 -7.97
CA TYR A 83 2.38 7.49 -6.69
C TYR A 83 3.19 8.77 -6.82
N SER A 84 4.22 8.77 -7.68
CA SER A 84 5.04 9.95 -7.97
C SER A 84 4.23 11.05 -8.67
N GLY A 85 3.23 10.69 -9.46
CA GLY A 85 2.28 11.61 -10.08
C GLY A 85 1.29 12.26 -9.11
N GLY A 86 1.26 11.80 -7.87
CA GLY A 86 0.45 12.36 -6.80
C GLY A 86 -0.93 11.68 -6.67
N VAL A 87 -0.99 10.58 -5.94
CA VAL A 87 -2.27 10.00 -5.52
C VAL A 87 -2.88 10.88 -4.42
N PRO A 88 -4.11 11.39 -4.59
CA PRO A 88 -4.72 12.24 -3.58
C PRO A 88 -5.01 11.47 -2.30
N HIS A 89 -4.90 12.12 -1.16
CA HIS A 89 -5.41 11.56 0.08
C HIS A 89 -6.96 11.60 0.11
N LYS A 90 -7.56 10.67 0.84
CA LYS A 90 -9.01 10.65 1.06
C LYS A 90 -9.47 11.95 1.73
N PRO A 91 -10.69 12.44 1.41
CA PRO A 91 -11.25 13.63 2.03
C PRO A 91 -11.22 13.54 3.56
N GLY A 92 -10.60 14.51 4.21
CA GLY A 92 -10.49 14.58 5.66
C GLY A 92 -9.32 13.79 6.28
N ALA A 93 -8.60 12.94 5.54
CA ALA A 93 -7.51 12.11 6.08
C ALA A 93 -6.42 12.96 6.74
N ALA A 94 -5.86 13.95 6.03
CA ALA A 94 -4.83 14.83 6.57
C ALA A 94 -5.30 15.61 7.81
N ALA A 95 -6.52 16.15 7.76
CA ALA A 95 -7.10 16.88 8.90
C ALA A 95 -7.32 15.97 10.12
N TYR A 96 -7.68 14.71 9.87
CA TYR A 96 -7.88 13.73 10.94
C TYR A 96 -6.57 13.35 11.62
N LEU A 97 -5.52 13.08 10.86
CA LEU A 97 -4.18 12.80 11.39
C LEU A 97 -3.67 13.96 12.25
N LYS A 98 -3.73 15.20 11.74
CA LYS A 98 -3.35 16.41 12.51
C LYS A 98 -4.14 16.56 13.81
N ARG A 99 -5.44 16.28 13.78
CA ARG A 99 -6.27 16.33 14.98
C ARG A 99 -5.90 15.28 16.03
N LEU A 100 -5.52 14.07 15.60
CA LEU A 100 -5.03 13.02 16.51
C LEU A 100 -3.69 13.41 17.13
N ARG A 101 -2.75 13.87 16.32
CA ARG A 101 -1.43 14.34 16.81
C ARG A 101 -1.54 15.49 17.79
N ALA A 102 -2.42 16.45 17.53
CA ALA A 102 -2.68 17.57 18.45
C ALA A 102 -3.20 17.12 19.83
N ARG A 103 -3.68 15.87 19.93
CA ARG A 103 -4.13 15.22 21.17
C ARG A 103 -3.07 14.25 21.75
N GLY A 104 -1.87 14.22 21.18
CA GLY A 104 -0.80 13.33 21.62
C GLY A 104 -0.99 11.87 21.23
N VAL A 105 -1.91 11.58 20.28
CA VAL A 105 -2.12 10.22 19.76
C VAL A 105 -1.07 9.92 18.71
N LYS A 106 -0.35 8.80 18.87
CA LYS A 106 0.59 8.30 17.88
C LYS A 106 -0.14 7.79 16.65
N CYS A 107 0.27 8.23 15.46
CA CYS A 107 -0.32 7.81 14.18
C CYS A 107 0.64 6.85 13.47
N VAL A 108 0.16 5.64 13.21
CA VAL A 108 0.94 4.55 12.64
C VAL A 108 0.26 4.03 11.39
N ILE A 109 1.02 3.71 10.35
CA ILE A 109 0.53 2.98 9.18
C ILE A 109 0.92 1.51 9.28
N ALA A 110 -0.01 0.63 8.90
CA ALA A 110 0.24 -0.76 8.60
C ALA A 110 -0.34 -1.05 7.21
N THR A 111 0.51 -1.35 6.24
CA THR A 111 0.11 -1.54 4.83
C THR A 111 0.75 -2.77 4.21
N ALA A 112 0.03 -3.40 3.26
CA ALA A 112 0.57 -4.45 2.40
C ALA A 112 1.45 -3.89 1.27
N THR A 113 1.40 -2.58 1.02
CA THR A 113 2.19 -1.93 -0.03
C THR A 113 3.68 -1.94 0.33
N PRO A 114 4.57 -2.29 -0.63
CA PRO A 114 6.00 -2.26 -0.40
C PRO A 114 6.49 -0.90 0.10
N ALA A 115 7.47 -0.90 1.02
CA ALA A 115 7.94 0.30 1.72
C ALA A 115 8.35 1.44 0.77
N ARG A 116 9.00 1.09 -0.35
CA ARG A 116 9.40 2.09 -1.36
C ARG A 116 8.19 2.85 -1.90
N LEU A 117 7.14 2.15 -2.32
CA LEU A 117 5.91 2.76 -2.84
C LEU A 117 5.16 3.54 -1.76
N ALA A 118 5.05 2.96 -0.56
CA ALA A 118 4.39 3.62 0.56
C ALA A 118 5.04 4.97 0.87
N MET A 119 6.37 5.03 0.91
CA MET A 119 7.10 6.28 1.15
C MET A 119 6.90 7.30 0.04
N ILE A 120 6.91 6.90 -1.23
CA ILE A 120 6.65 7.80 -2.36
C ILE A 120 5.24 8.39 -2.24
N GLY A 121 4.22 7.54 -2.08
CA GLY A 121 2.83 7.96 -2.02
C GLY A 121 2.53 8.89 -0.85
N LEU A 122 3.01 8.55 0.34
CA LEU A 122 2.81 9.36 1.55
C LEU A 122 3.56 10.70 1.49
N ASN A 123 4.77 10.74 0.91
CA ASN A 123 5.49 12.00 0.68
C ASN A 123 4.74 12.89 -0.31
N CYS A 124 4.32 12.35 -1.46
CA CYS A 124 3.57 13.11 -2.46
C CYS A 124 2.22 13.62 -1.92
N ALA A 125 1.58 12.85 -1.03
CA ALA A 125 0.36 13.27 -0.35
C ALA A 125 0.60 14.22 0.84
N ASN A 126 1.85 14.54 1.19
CA ASN A 126 2.24 15.37 2.33
C ASN A 126 1.71 14.83 3.69
N LEU A 127 1.68 13.50 3.87
CA LEU A 127 1.19 12.87 5.09
C LEU A 127 2.31 12.39 6.02
N VAL A 128 3.55 12.22 5.53
CA VAL A 128 4.67 11.64 6.30
C VAL A 128 4.91 12.38 7.61
N SER A 129 4.88 13.71 7.60
CA SER A 129 5.09 14.53 8.79
C SER A 129 4.04 14.33 9.91
N ASP A 130 2.89 13.77 9.56
CA ASP A 130 1.81 13.49 10.48
C ASP A 130 1.81 12.04 11.01
N LEU A 131 2.83 11.25 10.65
CA LEU A 131 2.98 9.84 11.03
C LEU A 131 4.16 9.64 11.95
N ASP A 132 4.01 8.75 12.92
CA ASP A 132 5.07 8.35 13.85
C ASP A 132 5.79 7.09 13.38
N TYR A 133 5.08 6.17 12.68
CA TYR A 133 5.65 4.91 12.19
C TYR A 133 4.92 4.40 10.95
N ILE A 134 5.65 3.66 10.10
CA ILE A 134 5.09 2.99 8.93
C ILE A 134 5.59 1.54 8.96
N PHE A 135 4.65 0.59 9.04
CA PHE A 135 4.90 -0.83 8.91
C PHE A 135 4.43 -1.31 7.54
N THR A 136 5.29 -2.03 6.85
CA THR A 136 5.02 -2.61 5.54
C THR A 136 5.31 -4.11 5.56
N THR A 137 4.71 -4.90 4.66
CA THR A 137 4.89 -6.36 4.65
C THR A 137 6.31 -6.80 4.39
N ASP A 138 7.06 -6.06 3.61
CA ASP A 138 8.48 -6.32 3.34
C ASP A 138 9.39 -6.07 4.55
N MET A 139 8.99 -5.23 5.51
CA MET A 139 9.70 -5.09 6.80
C MET A 139 9.59 -6.34 7.69
N LEU A 140 8.61 -7.20 7.44
CA LEU A 140 8.43 -8.44 8.18
C LEU A 140 9.27 -9.59 7.62
N ASN A 141 9.91 -9.40 6.46
CA ASN A 141 10.79 -10.35 5.82
C ASN A 141 12.25 -9.86 5.95
N PRO A 142 13.09 -10.41 6.86
CA PRO A 142 14.36 -9.81 7.27
C PRO A 142 15.48 -9.81 6.21
N VAL A 143 15.20 -10.14 4.95
CA VAL A 143 16.23 -10.30 3.90
C VAL A 143 16.51 -9.01 3.10
N SER A 144 15.74 -7.93 3.24
CA SER A 144 15.82 -6.82 2.26
C SER A 144 15.92 -5.39 2.81
N TYR A 145 16.08 -5.11 4.11
CA TYR A 145 16.05 -3.71 4.58
C TYR A 145 17.23 -3.29 5.44
N THR A 146 18.25 -2.80 4.79
CA THR A 146 19.13 -1.75 5.30
C THR A 146 18.68 -0.43 4.63
N HIS A 147 18.34 0.58 5.46
CA HIS A 147 18.13 2.00 5.11
C HIS A 147 16.70 2.49 4.77
N LEU A 148 15.78 2.46 5.71
CA LEU A 148 14.72 3.46 5.79
C LEU A 148 14.50 3.84 7.26
N THR A 149 15.33 4.70 7.78
CA THR A 149 15.06 5.43 9.02
C THR A 149 14.21 6.65 8.67
N LEU A 150 13.04 6.79 9.32
CA LEU A 150 12.32 8.06 9.33
C LEU A 150 13.27 9.12 9.91
N PRO A 151 13.31 10.34 9.36
CA PRO A 151 14.07 11.41 9.98
C PRO A 151 13.49 11.68 11.38
N THR A 152 14.27 11.38 12.41
CA THR A 152 13.99 11.82 13.78
C THR A 152 14.36 13.28 13.87
N THR A 153 13.39 14.16 13.94
CA THR A 153 13.54 15.54 14.41
C THR A 153 13.26 15.58 15.88
#